data_404ac114cd343c884cf1c61bc833aa70
#
_entry.id   404ac114cd343c884cf1c61bc833aa70
#
_cell.length_a   1.000
_cell.length_b   1.000
_cell.length_c   1.000
_cell.angle_alpha   90.00
_cell.angle_beta   90.00
_cell.angle_gamma   90.00
#
_symmetry.space_group_name_H-M   'P 1'
#
loop_
_entity.id
_entity.type
_entity.pdbx_description
1 polymer ?
#
loop_
_entity_poly.entity_id
_entity_poly.type
_entity_poly.pdbx_seq_one_letter_code
_entity_poly.pdbx_strand_id
1 'polypeptide(L)'
;MFLKELLEGTTVAGDYPQADICDIVYDSRKARPGTAFVCMKGETTDGHKYAKSAYDLGCRVFVAEEVLSLPDDAIVLMSENTRRDLAQMSINFFGHPADELKMIGITGTKGKTSITYILRSALENCGIKTGVIGTIGAFYGDKKIPTVNTTPESYELQKILREMADGGCEAVCMEVSSIGLKMSRVYGVEFYAGIFTNLSPDHIGGNEHKTFEEYAYWKKRLYVHSGFTVANRDDAFFDDIAAASKGEVISYGLDEKCDYYAENINPLRRPGFLGIEFDCKSKFDAPWHAQVSMPGFFSVYNVLASVALLRKMGIPVEKMREAFSHVSIDGRMQIVHVSDDYSVIIDLSLIHISEPTRPY
;
A
#
# COMPACT_ATOMS: atom_id res chain seq x y z
N MET A 1 5.10 12.82 -24.38
CA MET A 1 3.75 12.21 -24.55
C MET A 1 2.80 13.28 -25.04
N PHE A 2 1.94 12.97 -26.01
CA PHE A 2 0.94 13.93 -26.45
C PHE A 2 -0.16 14.12 -25.40
N LEU A 3 -0.66 15.36 -25.29
CA LEU A 3 -1.73 15.69 -24.32
C LEU A 3 -2.96 14.77 -24.46
N LYS A 4 -3.33 14.41 -25.68
CA LYS A 4 -4.44 13.50 -25.96
C LYS A 4 -4.24 12.11 -25.32
N GLU A 5 -3.05 11.55 -25.46
CA GLU A 5 -2.70 10.25 -24.84
C GLU A 5 -2.68 10.34 -23.32
N LEU A 6 -2.16 11.45 -22.79
CA LEU A 6 -2.12 11.71 -21.37
C LEU A 6 -3.50 11.74 -20.72
N LEU A 7 -4.51 12.27 -21.44
CA LEU A 7 -5.88 12.46 -20.94
C LEU A 7 -6.82 11.28 -21.23
N GLU A 8 -6.34 10.20 -21.83
CA GLU A 8 -7.17 9.03 -22.12
C GLU A 8 -7.72 8.42 -20.83
N GLY A 9 -9.04 8.20 -20.77
CA GLY A 9 -9.74 7.65 -19.60
C GLY A 9 -9.93 8.61 -18.43
N THR A 10 -9.55 9.90 -18.56
CA THR A 10 -9.86 10.94 -17.57
C THR A 10 -11.29 11.47 -17.73
N THR A 11 -11.72 12.28 -16.75
CA THR A 11 -13.01 12.99 -16.83
C THR A 11 -12.93 14.29 -17.66
N VAL A 12 -11.74 14.64 -18.11
CA VAL A 12 -11.51 15.86 -18.91
C VAL A 12 -12.18 15.72 -20.26
N ALA A 13 -13.11 16.62 -20.56
CA ALA A 13 -13.87 16.64 -21.81
C ALA A 13 -13.56 17.91 -22.62
N GLY A 14 -13.72 17.82 -23.92
CA GLY A 14 -13.62 18.94 -24.86
C GLY A 14 -12.52 18.77 -25.89
N ASP A 15 -12.44 19.75 -26.80
CA ASP A 15 -11.37 19.88 -27.77
C ASP A 15 -10.19 20.64 -27.12
N TYR A 16 -9.02 20.07 -27.19
CA TYR A 16 -7.80 20.70 -26.73
C TYR A 16 -6.70 20.67 -27.81
N PRO A 17 -5.85 21.71 -27.84
CA PRO A 17 -4.80 21.78 -28.83
C PRO A 17 -3.78 20.67 -28.63
N GLN A 18 -3.13 20.29 -29.71
CA GLN A 18 -2.02 19.36 -29.64
C GLN A 18 -0.88 19.99 -28.87
N ALA A 19 -0.47 19.34 -27.78
CA ALA A 19 0.64 19.77 -26.95
C ALA A 19 1.45 18.55 -26.50
N ASP A 20 2.78 18.74 -26.43
CA ASP A 20 3.68 17.73 -25.87
C ASP A 20 3.88 17.98 -24.40
N ILE A 21 3.63 16.98 -23.58
CA ILE A 21 3.80 17.00 -22.13
C ILE A 21 5.04 16.21 -21.74
N CYS A 22 5.97 16.86 -21.06
CA CYS A 22 7.21 16.24 -20.60
C CYS A 22 7.13 15.74 -19.15
N ASP A 23 6.12 16.20 -18.37
CA ASP A 23 5.92 15.81 -16.98
C ASP A 23 4.56 16.27 -16.46
N ILE A 24 4.09 15.65 -15.37
CA ILE A 24 2.90 16.03 -14.62
C ILE A 24 3.33 16.57 -13.27
N VAL A 25 2.79 17.71 -12.87
CA VAL A 25 3.12 18.35 -11.59
C VAL A 25 1.84 18.81 -10.87
N TYR A 26 1.82 18.68 -9.57
CA TYR A 26 0.74 19.18 -8.68
C TYR A 26 1.31 20.05 -7.54
N ASP A 27 2.62 20.28 -7.55
CA ASP A 27 3.32 21.30 -6.75
C ASP A 27 3.80 22.40 -7.69
N SER A 28 3.25 23.61 -7.54
CA SER A 28 3.56 24.73 -8.43
C SER A 28 5.06 25.09 -8.48
N ARG A 29 5.81 24.78 -7.43
CA ARG A 29 7.28 25.00 -7.37
C ARG A 29 8.06 24.12 -8.33
N LYS A 30 7.45 23.01 -8.80
CA LYS A 30 8.02 22.08 -9.78
C LYS A 30 7.56 22.39 -11.22
N ALA A 31 6.70 23.39 -11.40
CA ALA A 31 6.23 23.78 -12.71
C ALA A 31 7.37 24.32 -13.59
N ARG A 32 7.32 23.98 -14.88
CA ARG A 32 8.27 24.43 -15.90
C ARG A 32 7.63 24.31 -17.28
N PRO A 33 8.23 24.88 -18.34
CA PRO A 33 7.73 24.70 -19.69
C PRO A 33 7.56 23.19 -20.05
N GLY A 34 6.43 22.86 -20.69
CA GLY A 34 6.09 21.50 -21.09
C GLY A 34 5.46 20.63 -20.00
N THR A 35 5.28 21.13 -18.76
CA THR A 35 4.55 20.38 -17.71
C THR A 35 3.04 20.60 -17.80
N ALA A 36 2.25 19.59 -17.37
CA ALA A 36 0.84 19.72 -17.06
C ALA A 36 0.68 19.92 -15.55
N PHE A 37 0.09 21.03 -15.13
CA PHE A 37 -0.18 21.32 -13.71
C PHE A 37 -1.60 20.91 -13.33
N VAL A 38 -1.71 19.99 -12.34
CA VAL A 38 -2.99 19.52 -11.83
C VAL A 38 -3.34 20.26 -10.54
N CYS A 39 -4.42 21.04 -10.56
CA CYS A 39 -4.90 21.82 -9.44
C CYS A 39 -5.67 20.96 -8.43
N MET A 40 -4.96 20.22 -7.59
CA MET A 40 -5.59 19.35 -6.59
C MET A 40 -6.12 20.12 -5.39
N LYS A 41 -7.33 19.80 -4.94
CA LYS A 41 -7.81 20.17 -3.61
C LYS A 41 -7.25 19.25 -2.55
N GLY A 42 -6.40 19.78 -1.68
CA GLY A 42 -5.90 19.12 -0.49
C GLY A 42 -6.75 19.46 0.74
N GLU A 43 -6.49 18.80 1.87
CA GLU A 43 -7.21 19.08 3.13
C GLU A 43 -6.88 20.45 3.71
N THR A 44 -5.65 20.92 3.55
CA THR A 44 -5.16 22.20 4.09
C THR A 44 -4.90 23.25 3.02
N THR A 45 -4.80 22.84 1.76
CA THR A 45 -4.34 23.68 0.66
C THR A 45 -5.09 23.37 -0.61
N ASP A 46 -5.51 24.42 -1.33
CA ASP A 46 -6.16 24.30 -2.63
C ASP A 46 -5.17 24.67 -3.75
N GLY A 47 -4.88 23.70 -4.61
CA GLY A 47 -3.95 23.83 -5.73
C GLY A 47 -4.35 24.91 -6.75
N HIS A 48 -5.64 25.20 -6.88
CA HIS A 48 -6.15 26.25 -7.80
C HIS A 48 -5.52 27.61 -7.50
N LYS A 49 -5.25 27.94 -6.23
CA LYS A 49 -4.62 29.19 -5.81
C LYS A 49 -3.18 29.37 -6.32
N TYR A 50 -2.55 28.29 -6.73
CA TYR A 50 -1.16 28.29 -7.20
C TYR A 50 -1.05 28.20 -8.73
N ALA A 51 -2.16 28.16 -9.45
CA ALA A 51 -2.17 28.07 -10.92
C ALA A 51 -1.39 29.25 -11.56
N LYS A 52 -1.60 30.47 -11.06
CA LYS A 52 -0.84 31.65 -11.55
C LYS A 52 0.65 31.52 -11.32
N SER A 53 1.08 31.01 -10.16
CA SER A 53 2.52 30.76 -9.89
C SER A 53 3.11 29.72 -10.82
N ALA A 54 2.39 28.65 -11.13
CA ALA A 54 2.81 27.64 -12.07
C ALA A 54 2.89 28.20 -13.51
N TYR A 55 1.94 29.06 -13.88
CA TYR A 55 1.97 29.78 -15.16
C TYR A 55 3.20 30.65 -15.30
N ASP A 56 3.53 31.43 -14.26
CA ASP A 56 4.69 32.33 -14.25
C ASP A 56 6.03 31.57 -14.35
N LEU A 57 6.06 30.30 -13.94
CA LEU A 57 7.19 29.38 -14.12
C LEU A 57 7.20 28.67 -15.51
N GLY A 58 6.27 29.03 -16.40
CA GLY A 58 6.25 28.58 -17.79
C GLY A 58 5.31 27.42 -18.07
N CYS A 59 4.54 26.91 -17.07
CA CYS A 59 3.49 25.95 -17.34
C CYS A 59 2.39 26.57 -18.21
N ARG A 60 1.83 25.81 -19.16
CA ARG A 60 0.77 26.29 -20.05
C ARG A 60 -0.45 25.36 -20.09
N VAL A 61 -0.36 24.15 -19.53
CA VAL A 61 -1.46 23.20 -19.46
C VAL A 61 -1.87 23.01 -18.00
N PHE A 62 -3.16 23.21 -17.72
CA PHE A 62 -3.74 23.17 -16.39
C PHE A 62 -4.96 22.26 -16.39
N VAL A 63 -5.06 21.36 -15.39
CA VAL A 63 -6.24 20.54 -15.12
C VAL A 63 -6.84 21.03 -13.81
N ALA A 64 -8.11 21.45 -13.83
CA ALA A 64 -8.74 22.14 -12.71
C ALA A 64 -10.22 21.76 -12.57
N GLU A 65 -10.74 21.84 -11.34
CA GLU A 65 -12.17 21.67 -11.02
C GLU A 65 -12.94 23.01 -11.06
N GLU A 66 -12.22 24.10 -11.19
CA GLU A 66 -12.78 25.46 -11.20
C GLU A 66 -12.14 26.29 -12.31
N VAL A 67 -12.87 27.30 -12.78
CA VAL A 67 -12.37 28.25 -13.77
C VAL A 67 -11.15 28.98 -13.23
N LEU A 68 -10.05 28.99 -13.99
CA LEU A 68 -8.83 29.69 -13.62
C LEU A 68 -8.74 31.04 -14.35
N SER A 69 -8.35 32.09 -13.63
CA SER A 69 -8.05 33.40 -14.22
C SER A 69 -6.58 33.42 -14.65
N LEU A 70 -6.31 32.93 -15.87
CA LEU A 70 -5.00 32.90 -16.48
C LEU A 70 -5.01 33.62 -17.83
N PRO A 71 -3.85 34.02 -18.37
CA PRO A 71 -3.75 34.58 -19.73
C PRO A 71 -4.24 33.61 -20.81
N ASP A 72 -4.64 34.16 -21.97
CA ASP A 72 -5.28 33.43 -23.07
C ASP A 72 -4.42 32.35 -23.73
N ASP A 73 -3.10 32.35 -23.50
CA ASP A 73 -2.17 31.30 -23.96
C ASP A 73 -2.12 30.08 -23.04
N ALA A 74 -2.86 30.11 -21.91
CA ALA A 74 -3.00 28.95 -21.03
C ALA A 74 -4.12 28.01 -21.53
N ILE A 75 -3.81 26.73 -21.60
CA ILE A 75 -4.78 25.66 -21.88
C ILE A 75 -5.36 25.22 -20.53
N VAL A 76 -6.60 25.61 -20.24
CA VAL A 76 -7.28 25.20 -18.99
C VAL A 76 -8.29 24.11 -19.31
N LEU A 77 -8.08 22.95 -18.73
CA LEU A 77 -8.88 21.75 -18.93
C LEU A 77 -9.74 21.50 -17.69
N MET A 78 -11.06 21.42 -17.89
CA MET A 78 -12.00 21.20 -16.79
C MET A 78 -12.11 19.71 -16.47
N SER A 79 -11.99 19.40 -15.21
CA SER A 79 -12.04 18.06 -14.61
C SER A 79 -13.18 17.99 -13.60
N GLU A 80 -13.87 16.84 -13.54
CA GLU A 80 -14.85 16.56 -12.48
C GLU A 80 -14.18 16.19 -11.15
N ASN A 81 -12.96 15.60 -11.22
CA ASN A 81 -12.20 15.18 -10.05
C ASN A 81 -10.70 15.11 -10.37
N THR A 82 -9.99 16.17 -10.04
CA THR A 82 -8.56 16.31 -10.34
C THR A 82 -7.69 15.24 -9.70
N ARG A 83 -8.10 14.61 -8.59
CA ARG A 83 -7.33 13.53 -7.96
C ARG A 83 -7.42 12.24 -8.75
N ARG A 84 -8.61 11.89 -9.26
CA ARG A 84 -8.79 10.72 -10.14
C ARG A 84 -8.11 10.93 -11.48
N ASP A 85 -8.22 12.13 -12.02
CA ASP A 85 -7.58 12.46 -13.29
C ASP A 85 -6.06 12.48 -13.16
N LEU A 86 -5.49 12.98 -12.06
CA LEU A 86 -4.05 12.85 -11.77
C LEU A 86 -3.62 11.38 -11.75
N ALA A 87 -4.41 10.50 -11.13
CA ALA A 87 -4.10 9.08 -11.09
C ALA A 87 -4.13 8.47 -12.49
N GLN A 88 -5.18 8.73 -13.28
CA GLN A 88 -5.29 8.22 -14.66
C GLN A 88 -4.19 8.78 -15.57
N MET A 89 -3.94 10.09 -15.51
CA MET A 89 -2.85 10.73 -16.25
C MET A 89 -1.49 10.11 -15.88
N SER A 90 -1.26 9.82 -14.61
CA SER A 90 -0.02 9.19 -14.15
C SER A 90 0.11 7.76 -14.66
N ILE A 91 -0.97 6.98 -14.67
CA ILE A 91 -1.00 5.63 -15.26
C ILE A 91 -0.59 5.72 -16.74
N ASN A 92 -1.21 6.62 -17.50
CA ASN A 92 -0.91 6.80 -18.93
C ASN A 92 0.54 7.25 -19.13
N PHE A 93 0.99 8.23 -18.36
CA PHE A 93 2.33 8.81 -18.46
C PHE A 93 3.46 7.80 -18.22
N PHE A 94 3.27 6.90 -17.24
CA PHE A 94 4.23 5.85 -16.90
C PHE A 94 3.99 4.52 -17.62
N GLY A 95 3.05 4.45 -18.56
CA GLY A 95 2.83 3.29 -19.41
C GLY A 95 2.24 2.08 -18.68
N HIS A 96 1.26 2.31 -17.79
CA HIS A 96 0.48 1.26 -17.10
C HIS A 96 1.32 0.26 -16.30
N PRO A 97 2.28 0.67 -15.46
CA PRO A 97 3.23 -0.25 -14.83
C PRO A 97 2.58 -1.26 -13.88
N ALA A 98 1.42 -0.94 -13.29
CA ALA A 98 0.69 -1.86 -12.42
C ALA A 98 0.20 -3.12 -13.15
N ASP A 99 -0.05 -3.04 -14.46
CA ASP A 99 -0.53 -4.18 -15.27
C ASP A 99 0.58 -5.22 -15.53
N GLU A 100 1.84 -4.81 -15.38
CA GLU A 100 3.01 -5.67 -15.53
C GLU A 100 3.38 -6.40 -14.21
N LEU A 101 2.74 -6.04 -13.09
CA LEU A 101 3.11 -6.46 -11.73
C LEU A 101 1.96 -7.19 -11.05
N LYS A 102 2.25 -8.23 -10.26
CA LYS A 102 1.26 -8.79 -9.33
C LYS A 102 1.14 -7.86 -8.13
N MET A 103 0.17 -6.95 -8.17
CA MET A 103 -0.09 -5.99 -7.10
C MET A 103 -0.80 -6.66 -5.92
N ILE A 104 -0.17 -6.69 -4.74
CA ILE A 104 -0.74 -7.24 -3.50
C ILE A 104 -0.99 -6.09 -2.54
N GLY A 105 -2.26 -5.77 -2.31
CA GLY A 105 -2.68 -4.69 -1.42
C GLY A 105 -2.96 -5.20 -0.01
N ILE A 106 -2.34 -4.60 1.01
CA ILE A 106 -2.56 -4.95 2.42
C ILE A 106 -3.20 -3.76 3.12
N THR A 107 -4.41 -3.95 3.69
CA THR A 107 -5.05 -2.94 4.51
C THR A 107 -5.52 -3.50 5.85
N GLY A 108 -5.76 -2.60 6.79
CA GLY A 108 -6.18 -2.87 8.15
C GLY A 108 -5.61 -1.83 9.10
N THR A 109 -5.93 -1.92 10.38
CA THR A 109 -5.40 -0.99 11.37
C THR A 109 -3.93 -1.31 11.67
N LYS A 110 -3.61 -2.56 12.00
CA LYS A 110 -2.25 -3.03 12.34
C LYS A 110 -1.84 -4.23 11.47
N GLY A 111 -0.54 -4.54 11.42
CA GLY A 111 0.00 -5.72 10.73
C GLY A 111 0.41 -5.49 9.27
N LYS A 112 0.02 -4.39 8.62
CA LYS A 112 0.31 -4.11 7.21
C LYS A 112 1.80 -4.24 6.87
N THR A 113 2.65 -3.50 7.55
CA THR A 113 4.11 -3.52 7.35
C THR A 113 4.70 -4.91 7.57
N SER A 114 4.27 -5.60 8.62
CA SER A 114 4.78 -6.95 8.90
C SER A 114 4.45 -7.93 7.78
N ILE A 115 3.22 -7.90 7.29
CA ILE A 115 2.79 -8.78 6.19
C ILE A 115 3.53 -8.45 4.89
N THR A 116 3.74 -7.17 4.55
CA THR A 116 4.50 -6.81 3.33
C THR A 116 5.91 -7.40 3.33
N TYR A 117 6.59 -7.37 4.48
CA TYR A 117 7.95 -7.91 4.60
C TYR A 117 7.99 -9.44 4.67
N ILE A 118 7.02 -10.09 5.34
CA ILE A 118 6.89 -11.55 5.36
C ILE A 118 6.68 -12.05 3.93
N LEU A 119 5.78 -11.43 3.18
CA LEU A 119 5.49 -11.80 1.78
C LEU A 119 6.70 -11.58 0.89
N ARG A 120 7.36 -10.43 0.99
CA ARG A 120 8.59 -10.15 0.25
C ARG A 120 9.62 -11.24 0.49
N SER A 121 9.93 -11.53 1.76
CA SER A 121 10.92 -12.54 2.14
C SER A 121 10.60 -13.92 1.52
N ALA A 122 9.34 -14.34 1.58
CA ALA A 122 8.92 -15.63 1.04
C ALA A 122 8.96 -15.67 -0.50
N LEU A 123 8.55 -14.61 -1.17
CA LEU A 123 8.54 -14.52 -2.64
C LEU A 123 9.97 -14.45 -3.18
N GLU A 124 10.84 -13.62 -2.59
CA GLU A 124 12.25 -13.52 -2.98
C GLU A 124 13.00 -14.84 -2.74
N ASN A 125 12.67 -15.59 -1.66
CA ASN A 125 13.22 -16.93 -1.43
C ASN A 125 12.80 -17.97 -2.50
N CYS A 126 11.75 -17.66 -3.26
CA CYS A 126 11.30 -18.44 -4.43
C CYS A 126 11.86 -17.90 -5.75
N GLY A 127 12.72 -16.89 -5.73
CA GLY A 127 13.27 -16.25 -6.92
C GLY A 127 12.32 -15.25 -7.59
N ILE A 128 11.20 -14.92 -6.95
CA ILE A 128 10.24 -13.90 -7.45
C ILE A 128 10.68 -12.53 -6.93
N LYS A 129 11.25 -11.71 -7.80
CA LYS A 129 11.70 -10.38 -7.43
C LYS A 129 10.53 -9.51 -7.00
N THR A 130 10.57 -9.02 -5.76
CA THR A 130 9.41 -8.40 -5.11
C THR A 130 9.72 -6.99 -4.61
N GLY A 131 8.90 -6.02 -5.03
CA GLY A 131 8.89 -4.67 -4.48
C GLY A 131 8.04 -4.57 -3.22
N VAL A 132 8.38 -3.61 -2.35
CA VAL A 132 7.57 -3.23 -1.18
C VAL A 132 7.31 -1.72 -1.24
N ILE A 133 6.08 -1.31 -0.96
CA ILE A 133 5.70 0.10 -0.79
C ILE A 133 4.93 0.23 0.52
N GLY A 134 5.40 1.08 1.43
CA GLY A 134 4.74 1.24 2.72
C GLY A 134 5.33 2.33 3.62
N THR A 135 5.07 2.22 4.90
CA THR A 135 5.45 3.20 5.92
C THR A 135 6.96 3.44 6.00
N ILE A 136 7.78 2.41 5.75
CA ILE A 136 9.25 2.52 5.82
C ILE A 136 9.84 3.10 4.51
N GLY A 137 9.03 3.23 3.47
CA GLY A 137 9.43 3.65 2.13
C GLY A 137 9.09 2.63 1.06
N ALA A 138 9.65 2.80 -0.14
CA ALA A 138 9.56 1.83 -1.20
C ALA A 138 10.92 1.16 -1.44
N PHE A 139 10.93 -0.16 -1.69
CA PHE A 139 12.15 -0.96 -1.79
C PHE A 139 12.02 -2.01 -2.89
N TYR A 140 13.08 -2.23 -3.65
CA TYR A 140 13.23 -3.39 -4.53
C TYR A 140 14.72 -3.70 -4.74
N GLY A 141 15.12 -4.96 -4.66
CA GLY A 141 16.53 -5.30 -4.56
C GLY A 141 17.19 -4.50 -3.42
N ASP A 142 18.31 -3.85 -3.73
CA ASP A 142 19.04 -2.98 -2.78
C ASP A 142 18.61 -1.51 -2.87
N LYS A 143 17.68 -1.17 -3.77
CA LYS A 143 17.24 0.21 -3.97
C LYS A 143 16.19 0.59 -2.93
N LYS A 144 16.40 1.75 -2.29
CA LYS A 144 15.47 2.37 -1.35
C LYS A 144 15.01 3.71 -1.89
N ILE A 145 13.69 3.91 -1.98
CA ILE A 145 13.06 5.16 -2.40
C ILE A 145 12.28 5.71 -1.20
N PRO A 146 12.63 6.88 -0.67
CA PRO A 146 11.90 7.49 0.42
C PRO A 146 10.49 7.89 -0.05
N THR A 147 9.48 7.63 0.79
CA THR A 147 8.09 8.04 0.56
C THR A 147 7.63 8.95 1.70
N VAL A 148 6.82 9.96 1.38
CA VAL A 148 6.26 10.86 2.38
C VAL A 148 5.08 10.21 3.12
N ASN A 149 4.32 9.39 2.40
CA ASN A 149 3.11 8.74 2.90
C ASN A 149 3.26 7.22 2.82
N THR A 150 2.61 6.49 3.72
CA THR A 150 2.48 5.02 3.67
C THR A 150 1.99 4.54 2.30
N THR A 151 1.01 5.24 1.73
CA THR A 151 0.52 5.06 0.35
C THR A 151 0.87 6.33 -0.40
N PRO A 152 1.86 6.34 -1.30
CA PRO A 152 2.28 7.53 -2.05
C PRO A 152 1.15 8.17 -2.85
N GLU A 153 1.26 9.46 -3.19
CA GLU A 153 0.34 10.09 -4.15
C GLU A 153 0.42 9.37 -5.50
N SER A 154 -0.65 9.44 -6.28
CA SER A 154 -0.80 8.64 -7.49
C SER A 154 0.34 8.80 -8.50
N TYR A 155 0.87 10.02 -8.67
CA TYR A 155 2.01 10.26 -9.54
C TYR A 155 3.27 9.54 -9.03
N GLU A 156 3.62 9.69 -7.76
CA GLU A 156 4.76 9.02 -7.15
C GLU A 156 4.59 7.50 -7.16
N LEU A 157 3.37 7.03 -6.90
CA LEU A 157 3.06 5.60 -6.95
C LEU A 157 3.35 5.01 -8.34
N GLN A 158 2.81 5.61 -9.41
CA GLN A 158 3.01 5.10 -10.76
C GLN A 158 4.47 5.18 -11.20
N LYS A 159 5.19 6.24 -10.79
CA LYS A 159 6.63 6.36 -11.00
C LYS A 159 7.41 5.23 -10.33
N ILE A 160 7.11 4.95 -9.06
CA ILE A 160 7.76 3.87 -8.29
C ILE A 160 7.46 2.51 -8.95
N LEU A 161 6.20 2.27 -9.35
CA LEU A 161 5.81 1.03 -10.02
C LEU A 161 6.55 0.85 -11.34
N ARG A 162 6.73 1.93 -12.14
CA ARG A 162 7.52 1.88 -13.37
C ARG A 162 8.98 1.53 -13.08
N GLU A 163 9.59 2.15 -12.08
CA GLU A 163 10.95 1.82 -11.67
C GLU A 163 11.09 0.37 -11.19
N MET A 164 10.08 -0.17 -10.49
CA MET A 164 10.05 -1.57 -10.04
C MET A 164 9.90 -2.53 -11.21
N ALA A 165 9.00 -2.25 -12.16
CA ALA A 165 8.80 -3.07 -13.35
C ALA A 165 10.06 -3.08 -14.24
N ASP A 166 10.65 -1.90 -14.52
CA ASP A 166 11.91 -1.78 -15.26
C ASP A 166 13.06 -2.48 -14.53
N GLY A 167 13.01 -2.47 -13.19
CA GLY A 167 13.94 -3.20 -12.34
C GLY A 167 13.73 -4.71 -12.33
N GLY A 168 12.74 -5.24 -13.04
CA GLY A 168 12.44 -6.68 -13.18
C GLY A 168 11.68 -7.25 -11.98
N CYS A 169 10.96 -6.43 -11.20
CA CYS A 169 10.02 -6.96 -10.21
C CYS A 169 8.86 -7.68 -10.91
N GLU A 170 8.39 -8.77 -10.31
CA GLU A 170 7.24 -9.55 -10.76
C GLU A 170 6.03 -9.35 -9.84
N ALA A 171 6.28 -8.95 -8.59
CA ALA A 171 5.25 -8.69 -7.59
C ALA A 171 5.57 -7.42 -6.78
N VAL A 172 4.53 -6.77 -6.26
CA VAL A 172 4.66 -5.63 -5.35
C VAL A 172 3.71 -5.83 -4.17
N CYS A 173 4.26 -5.87 -2.95
CA CYS A 173 3.50 -5.88 -1.71
C CYS A 173 3.35 -4.44 -1.21
N MET A 174 2.12 -3.94 -1.15
CA MET A 174 1.84 -2.54 -0.89
C MET A 174 0.92 -2.34 0.31
N GLU A 175 1.34 -1.50 1.26
CA GLU A 175 0.43 -1.00 2.31
C GLU A 175 -0.57 -0.01 1.70
N VAL A 176 -1.86 -0.33 1.81
CA VAL A 176 -2.96 0.52 1.32
C VAL A 176 -3.69 1.13 2.51
N SER A 177 -3.44 2.41 2.77
CA SER A 177 -4.10 3.15 3.84
C SER A 177 -5.51 3.59 3.44
N SER A 178 -6.40 3.77 4.42
CA SER A 178 -7.75 4.30 4.19
C SER A 178 -7.74 5.69 3.56
N ILE A 179 -6.79 6.54 3.97
CA ILE A 179 -6.57 7.87 3.36
C ILE A 179 -6.06 7.73 1.92
N GLY A 180 -5.19 6.77 1.63
CA GLY A 180 -4.75 6.50 0.25
C GLY A 180 -5.91 6.15 -0.68
N LEU A 181 -6.87 5.36 -0.18
CA LEU A 181 -8.11 5.03 -0.91
C LEU A 181 -9.03 6.27 -1.04
N LYS A 182 -9.25 7.01 0.06
CA LYS A 182 -10.08 8.23 0.09
C LYS A 182 -9.55 9.28 -0.88
N MET A 183 -8.24 9.48 -0.93
CA MET A 183 -7.57 10.47 -1.76
C MET A 183 -7.25 9.97 -3.17
N SER A 184 -7.85 8.85 -3.60
CA SER A 184 -7.67 8.28 -4.95
C SER A 184 -6.22 7.97 -5.33
N ARG A 185 -5.32 7.74 -4.36
CA ARG A 185 -3.90 7.50 -4.61
C ARG A 185 -3.63 6.18 -5.35
N VAL A 186 -4.53 5.21 -5.18
CA VAL A 186 -4.49 3.90 -5.85
C VAL A 186 -5.61 3.74 -6.88
N TYR A 187 -6.23 4.84 -7.31
CA TYR A 187 -7.27 4.81 -8.35
C TYR A 187 -6.68 4.21 -9.64
N GLY A 188 -7.45 3.31 -10.29
CA GLY A 188 -7.03 2.63 -11.51
C GLY A 188 -6.01 1.50 -11.31
N VAL A 189 -5.58 1.21 -10.07
CA VAL A 189 -4.76 0.03 -9.78
C VAL A 189 -5.68 -1.16 -9.49
N GLU A 190 -5.58 -2.21 -10.32
CA GLU A 190 -6.22 -3.49 -10.05
C GLU A 190 -5.26 -4.39 -9.26
N PHE A 191 -5.71 -4.88 -8.10
CA PHE A 191 -4.89 -5.71 -7.25
C PHE A 191 -5.08 -7.19 -7.57
N TYR A 192 -3.98 -7.93 -7.71
CA TYR A 192 -4.02 -9.39 -7.81
C TYR A 192 -4.70 -9.99 -6.57
N ALA A 193 -4.36 -9.46 -5.37
CA ALA A 193 -4.98 -9.85 -4.11
C ALA A 193 -5.07 -8.67 -3.13
N GLY A 194 -6.15 -8.65 -2.34
CA GLY A 194 -6.33 -7.78 -1.18
C GLY A 194 -6.25 -8.56 0.14
N ILE A 195 -5.46 -8.07 1.11
CA ILE A 195 -5.35 -8.68 2.44
C ILE A 195 -5.99 -7.78 3.47
N PHE A 196 -6.94 -8.33 4.23
CA PHE A 196 -7.55 -7.70 5.41
C PHE A 196 -6.94 -8.25 6.69
N THR A 197 -6.34 -7.37 7.49
CA THR A 197 -5.70 -7.78 8.74
C THR A 197 -6.63 -7.67 9.94
N ASN A 198 -7.11 -6.49 10.24
CA ASN A 198 -7.99 -6.16 11.36
C ASN A 198 -8.55 -4.74 11.22
N LEU A 199 -9.63 -4.46 11.94
CA LEU A 199 -10.22 -3.13 12.00
C LEU A 199 -10.57 -2.75 13.43
N SER A 200 -9.92 -1.74 13.96
CA SER A 200 -10.20 -1.15 15.27
C SER A 200 -10.24 0.37 15.16
N PRO A 201 -10.91 1.08 16.09
CA PRO A 201 -10.92 2.54 16.10
C PRO A 201 -9.50 3.10 16.13
N ASP A 202 -9.13 3.75 15.02
CA ASP A 202 -7.84 4.40 14.81
C ASP A 202 -8.04 5.45 13.72
N HIS A 203 -7.20 6.47 13.65
CA HIS A 203 -7.30 7.50 12.60
C HIS A 203 -8.66 8.22 12.53
N ILE A 204 -9.37 8.34 13.66
CA ILE A 204 -10.66 9.04 13.76
C ILE A 204 -10.40 10.42 14.37
N GLY A 205 -10.82 11.45 13.66
CA GLY A 205 -10.62 12.85 14.03
C GLY A 205 -9.50 13.51 13.22
N GLY A 206 -9.23 14.78 13.53
CA GLY A 206 -8.29 15.59 12.76
C GLY A 206 -8.70 15.68 11.29
N ASN A 207 -7.72 15.50 10.41
CA ASN A 207 -7.91 15.62 8.96
C ASN A 207 -8.08 14.25 8.25
N GLU A 208 -8.22 13.13 8.99
CA GLU A 208 -8.26 11.82 8.34
C GLU A 208 -9.70 11.35 8.06
N HIS A 209 -10.40 10.84 9.08
CA HIS A 209 -11.77 10.36 8.95
C HIS A 209 -12.66 10.99 10.01
N LYS A 210 -13.87 11.37 9.60
CA LYS A 210 -14.85 11.98 10.52
C LYS A 210 -15.46 10.96 11.47
N THR A 211 -15.65 9.73 11.00
CA THR A 211 -16.27 8.65 11.77
C THR A 211 -15.57 7.32 11.50
N PHE A 212 -15.83 6.34 12.37
CA PHE A 212 -15.32 4.99 12.21
C PHE A 212 -15.95 4.29 10.98
N GLU A 213 -17.21 4.58 10.68
CA GLU A 213 -17.91 4.05 9.51
C GLU A 213 -17.27 4.53 8.22
N GLU A 214 -16.86 5.81 8.16
CA GLU A 214 -16.10 6.35 7.02
C GLU A 214 -14.75 5.63 6.86
N TYR A 215 -14.03 5.44 7.96
CA TYR A 215 -12.77 4.70 7.97
C TYR A 215 -12.93 3.27 7.46
N ALA A 216 -13.94 2.54 7.96
CA ALA A 216 -14.27 1.19 7.52
C ALA A 216 -14.69 1.15 6.04
N TYR A 217 -15.52 2.11 5.62
CA TYR A 217 -15.97 2.22 4.23
C TYR A 217 -14.79 2.31 3.26
N TRP A 218 -13.83 3.20 3.55
CA TRP A 218 -12.68 3.37 2.66
C TRP A 218 -11.80 2.12 2.60
N LYS A 219 -11.55 1.44 3.73
CA LYS A 219 -10.77 0.18 3.69
C LYS A 219 -11.44 -0.91 2.85
N LYS A 220 -12.77 -1.01 2.89
CA LYS A 220 -13.53 -1.98 2.07
C LYS A 220 -13.33 -1.76 0.57
N ARG A 221 -12.99 -0.55 0.13
CA ARG A 221 -12.78 -0.25 -1.29
C ARG A 221 -11.62 -1.01 -1.93
N LEU A 222 -10.63 -1.44 -1.17
CA LEU A 222 -9.54 -2.27 -1.69
C LEU A 222 -10.08 -3.57 -2.34
N TYR A 223 -11.05 -4.23 -1.71
CA TYR A 223 -11.54 -5.56 -2.12
C TYR A 223 -12.43 -5.51 -3.36
N VAL A 224 -12.99 -4.34 -3.67
CA VAL A 224 -13.72 -4.11 -4.91
C VAL A 224 -12.78 -4.15 -6.13
N HIS A 225 -11.49 -3.85 -5.92
CA HIS A 225 -10.44 -3.81 -6.94
C HIS A 225 -9.39 -4.91 -6.74
N SER A 226 -9.79 -6.02 -6.11
CA SER A 226 -8.92 -7.18 -5.88
C SER A 226 -9.47 -8.42 -6.56
N GLY A 227 -8.60 -9.19 -7.22
CA GLY A 227 -8.96 -10.43 -7.88
C GLY A 227 -9.45 -11.50 -6.90
N PHE A 228 -8.88 -11.53 -5.69
CA PHE A 228 -9.40 -12.30 -4.53
C PHE A 228 -9.00 -11.60 -3.22
N THR A 229 -9.60 -12.03 -2.13
CA THR A 229 -9.39 -11.45 -0.80
C THR A 229 -8.91 -12.50 0.20
N VAL A 230 -7.88 -12.15 0.98
CA VAL A 230 -7.45 -12.91 2.16
C VAL A 230 -7.93 -12.15 3.40
N ALA A 231 -8.81 -12.74 4.20
CA ALA A 231 -9.49 -12.02 5.29
C ALA A 231 -9.39 -12.71 6.64
N ASN A 232 -9.11 -11.92 7.68
CA ASN A 232 -9.10 -12.36 9.07
C ASN A 232 -10.52 -12.64 9.54
N ARG A 233 -10.85 -13.91 9.76
CA ARG A 233 -12.18 -14.34 10.19
C ARG A 233 -12.49 -14.04 11.66
N ASP A 234 -11.46 -13.88 12.48
CA ASP A 234 -11.61 -13.57 13.90
C ASP A 234 -11.90 -12.08 14.15
N ASP A 235 -11.81 -11.25 13.11
CA ASP A 235 -12.15 -9.83 13.19
C ASP A 235 -13.67 -9.63 12.98
N ALA A 236 -14.26 -8.76 13.79
CA ALA A 236 -15.71 -8.47 13.76
C ALA A 236 -16.22 -7.95 12.40
N PHE A 237 -15.32 -7.43 11.55
CA PHE A 237 -15.65 -6.90 10.23
C PHE A 237 -15.46 -7.92 9.09
N PHE A 238 -15.16 -9.17 9.41
CA PHE A 238 -14.96 -10.21 8.39
C PHE A 238 -16.11 -10.31 7.40
N ASP A 239 -17.35 -10.39 7.87
CA ASP A 239 -18.53 -10.55 7.01
C ASP A 239 -18.72 -9.33 6.10
N ASP A 240 -18.47 -8.14 6.59
CA ASP A 240 -18.50 -6.89 5.82
C ASP A 240 -17.44 -6.85 4.71
N ILE A 241 -16.24 -7.37 5.00
CA ILE A 241 -15.14 -7.47 4.04
C ILE A 241 -15.47 -8.53 2.98
N ALA A 242 -15.97 -9.69 3.42
CA ALA A 242 -16.36 -10.76 2.52
C ALA A 242 -17.47 -10.30 1.56
N ALA A 243 -18.47 -9.58 2.05
CA ALA A 243 -19.55 -9.01 1.24
C ALA A 243 -19.07 -7.95 0.23
N ALA A 244 -18.00 -7.22 0.54
CA ALA A 244 -17.42 -6.22 -0.35
C ALA A 244 -16.50 -6.81 -1.43
N SER A 245 -16.05 -8.05 -1.25
CA SER A 245 -15.09 -8.71 -2.14
C SER A 245 -15.76 -9.13 -3.44
N LYS A 246 -15.13 -8.83 -4.58
CA LYS A 246 -15.62 -9.27 -5.91
C LYS A 246 -15.28 -10.74 -6.20
N GLY A 247 -14.12 -11.18 -5.72
CA GLY A 247 -13.57 -12.50 -5.98
C GLY A 247 -13.72 -13.45 -4.80
N GLU A 248 -13.04 -14.58 -4.89
CA GLU A 248 -12.97 -15.58 -3.82
C GLU A 248 -12.44 -14.94 -2.52
N VAL A 249 -12.99 -15.36 -1.39
CA VAL A 249 -12.51 -14.98 -0.06
C VAL A 249 -11.86 -16.19 0.60
N ILE A 250 -10.59 -16.07 0.94
CA ILE A 250 -9.82 -17.06 1.68
C ILE A 250 -9.70 -16.57 3.11
N SER A 251 -10.28 -17.30 4.04
CA SER A 251 -10.32 -16.93 5.45
C SER A 251 -9.12 -17.45 6.22
N TYR A 252 -8.63 -16.65 7.18
CA TYR A 252 -7.62 -17.10 8.13
C TYR A 252 -7.96 -16.64 9.55
N GLY A 253 -7.45 -17.35 10.56
CA GLY A 253 -7.69 -17.05 11.97
C GLY A 253 -7.25 -18.17 12.89
N LEU A 254 -7.84 -18.28 14.07
CA LEU A 254 -7.54 -19.33 15.05
C LEU A 254 -8.63 -20.41 15.13
N ASP A 255 -9.82 -20.15 14.57
CA ASP A 255 -10.92 -21.11 14.55
C ASP A 255 -10.73 -22.10 13.37
N GLU A 256 -10.95 -23.38 13.61
CA GLU A 256 -10.89 -24.45 12.60
C GLU A 256 -11.87 -24.27 11.42
N LYS A 257 -12.85 -23.36 11.56
CA LYS A 257 -13.74 -22.95 10.46
C LYS A 257 -13.04 -22.11 9.40
N CYS A 258 -11.87 -21.54 9.72
CA CYS A 258 -11.07 -20.82 8.75
C CYS A 258 -10.49 -21.76 7.68
N ASP A 259 -10.13 -21.19 6.54
CA ASP A 259 -9.43 -21.93 5.48
C ASP A 259 -7.99 -22.22 5.89
N TYR A 260 -7.36 -21.28 6.60
CA TYR A 260 -6.04 -21.44 7.24
C TYR A 260 -6.14 -21.02 8.72
N TYR A 261 -5.65 -21.87 9.62
CA TYR A 261 -5.70 -21.61 11.06
C TYR A 261 -4.48 -22.14 11.80
N ALA A 262 -4.27 -21.68 13.03
CA ALA A 262 -3.15 -22.07 13.87
C ALA A 262 -3.62 -22.79 15.14
N GLU A 263 -2.87 -23.83 15.51
CA GLU A 263 -2.97 -24.51 16.79
C GLU A 263 -1.61 -24.62 17.46
N ASN A 264 -1.58 -25.03 18.75
CA ASN A 264 -0.36 -25.25 19.51
C ASN A 264 0.63 -24.07 19.47
N ILE A 265 0.09 -22.86 19.67
CA ILE A 265 0.86 -21.62 19.60
C ILE A 265 1.70 -21.46 20.85
N ASN A 266 3.04 -21.39 20.70
CA ASN A 266 3.99 -21.24 21.79
C ASN A 266 5.04 -20.17 21.48
N PRO A 267 5.46 -19.37 22.47
CA PRO A 267 6.66 -18.55 22.32
C PRO A 267 7.89 -19.46 22.17
N LEU A 268 8.79 -19.08 21.26
CA LEU A 268 10.02 -19.83 20.98
C LEU A 268 11.23 -18.96 21.31
N ARG A 269 12.02 -19.38 22.29
CA ARG A 269 13.28 -18.74 22.64
C ARG A 269 14.39 -19.77 22.72
N ARG A 270 15.46 -19.54 21.99
CA ARG A 270 16.72 -20.32 22.02
C ARG A 270 17.89 -19.40 21.68
N PRO A 271 19.16 -19.79 21.96
CA PRO A 271 20.31 -18.97 21.59
C PRO A 271 20.26 -18.50 20.14
N GLY A 272 20.36 -17.19 19.90
CA GLY A 272 20.28 -16.58 18.58
C GLY A 272 18.88 -16.51 17.94
N PHE A 273 17.82 -16.97 18.63
CA PHE A 273 16.46 -16.96 18.07
C PHE A 273 15.41 -16.57 19.12
N LEU A 274 14.58 -15.60 18.78
CA LEU A 274 13.41 -15.21 19.55
C LEU A 274 12.23 -15.12 18.57
N GLY A 275 11.14 -15.81 18.87
CA GLY A 275 10.01 -15.82 17.94
C GLY A 275 8.78 -16.52 18.53
N ILE A 276 7.99 -17.07 17.63
CA ILE A 276 6.79 -17.85 17.93
C ILE A 276 6.76 -19.11 17.06
N GLU A 277 6.21 -20.20 17.58
CA GLU A 277 5.96 -21.40 16.82
C GLU A 277 4.51 -21.85 16.95
N PHE A 278 4.00 -22.51 15.92
CA PHE A 278 2.64 -23.02 15.89
C PHE A 278 2.47 -24.09 14.78
N ASP A 279 1.41 -24.86 14.89
CA ASP A 279 0.99 -25.78 13.84
C ASP A 279 0.03 -25.04 12.90
N CYS A 280 0.44 -24.86 11.65
CA CYS A 280 -0.39 -24.30 10.60
C CYS A 280 -1.23 -25.40 9.97
N LYS A 281 -2.54 -25.25 10.01
CA LYS A 281 -3.52 -26.16 9.45
C LYS A 281 -4.35 -25.48 8.38
N SER A 282 -4.84 -26.23 7.43
CA SER A 282 -5.73 -25.74 6.40
C SER A 282 -6.66 -26.83 5.89
N LYS A 283 -7.71 -26.43 5.17
CA LYS A 283 -8.60 -27.31 4.43
C LYS A 283 -7.96 -27.88 3.15
N PHE A 284 -6.83 -27.31 2.73
CA PHE A 284 -6.24 -27.56 1.41
C PHE A 284 -4.92 -28.32 1.47
N ASP A 285 -4.18 -28.18 2.58
CA ASP A 285 -2.83 -28.71 2.72
C ASP A 285 -2.70 -29.59 3.97
N ALA A 286 -1.74 -30.51 3.96
CA ALA A 286 -1.36 -31.24 5.16
C ALA A 286 -0.86 -30.27 6.25
N PRO A 287 -1.15 -30.53 7.53
CA PRO A 287 -0.64 -29.73 8.64
C PRO A 287 0.89 -29.68 8.64
N TRP A 288 1.44 -28.51 9.00
CA TRP A 288 2.88 -28.32 9.10
C TRP A 288 3.25 -27.37 10.24
N HIS A 289 4.44 -27.55 10.79
CA HIS A 289 4.95 -26.75 11.90
C HIS A 289 5.66 -25.50 11.37
N ALA A 290 5.26 -24.32 11.86
CA ALA A 290 5.84 -23.02 11.54
C ALA A 290 6.68 -22.50 12.70
N GLN A 291 7.89 -21.99 12.41
CA GLN A 291 8.72 -21.20 13.32
C GLN A 291 8.98 -19.83 12.69
N VAL A 292 8.71 -18.76 13.41
CA VAL A 292 8.73 -17.38 12.91
C VAL A 292 9.62 -16.53 13.78
N SER A 293 10.60 -15.86 13.20
CA SER A 293 11.54 -14.97 13.91
C SER A 293 10.93 -13.62 14.33
N MET A 294 9.64 -13.60 14.59
CA MET A 294 8.89 -12.42 15.07
C MET A 294 8.12 -12.83 16.32
N PRO A 295 8.51 -12.32 17.50
CA PRO A 295 7.80 -12.63 18.74
C PRO A 295 6.44 -11.92 18.80
N GLY A 296 5.56 -12.45 19.66
CA GLY A 296 4.24 -11.90 19.90
C GLY A 296 3.13 -12.61 19.12
N PHE A 297 2.00 -12.76 19.80
CA PHE A 297 0.84 -13.52 19.31
C PHE A 297 0.26 -12.97 17.99
N PHE A 298 0.33 -11.66 17.77
CA PHE A 298 -0.09 -11.02 16.52
C PHE A 298 0.70 -11.50 15.28
N SER A 299 1.91 -12.02 15.49
CA SER A 299 2.74 -12.58 14.40
C SER A 299 2.11 -13.82 13.79
N VAL A 300 1.32 -14.58 14.55
CA VAL A 300 0.57 -15.74 14.04
C VAL A 300 -0.41 -15.31 12.97
N TYR A 301 -1.21 -14.28 13.23
CA TYR A 301 -2.16 -13.72 12.25
C TYR A 301 -1.47 -13.18 11.00
N ASN A 302 -0.36 -12.45 11.17
CA ASN A 302 0.41 -11.92 10.03
C ASN A 302 0.97 -13.05 9.15
N VAL A 303 1.42 -14.13 9.76
CA VAL A 303 1.93 -15.30 9.04
C VAL A 303 0.80 -16.07 8.38
N LEU A 304 -0.33 -16.32 9.06
CA LEU A 304 -1.48 -17.00 8.47
C LEU A 304 -2.03 -16.25 7.25
N ALA A 305 -2.13 -14.92 7.32
CA ALA A 305 -2.50 -14.09 6.18
C ALA A 305 -1.53 -14.29 5.00
N SER A 306 -0.23 -14.32 5.30
CA SER A 306 0.81 -14.52 4.29
C SER A 306 0.77 -15.95 3.72
N VAL A 307 0.58 -16.96 4.55
CA VAL A 307 0.43 -18.37 4.11
C VAL A 307 -0.75 -18.51 3.16
N ALA A 308 -1.92 -17.96 3.50
CA ALA A 308 -3.12 -18.04 2.68
C ALA A 308 -2.88 -17.47 1.26
N LEU A 309 -2.23 -16.30 1.16
CA LEU A 309 -1.85 -15.73 -0.12
C LEU A 309 -0.81 -16.58 -0.85
N LEU A 310 0.30 -16.91 -0.19
CA LEU A 310 1.42 -17.64 -0.79
C LEU A 310 0.99 -19.01 -1.31
N ARG A 311 0.13 -19.73 -0.58
CA ARG A 311 -0.42 -21.02 -1.03
C ARG A 311 -1.31 -20.84 -2.27
N LYS A 312 -2.13 -19.78 -2.31
CA LYS A 312 -2.92 -19.45 -3.51
C LYS A 312 -2.04 -19.11 -4.72
N MET A 313 -0.85 -18.55 -4.48
CA MET A 313 0.17 -18.33 -5.52
C MET A 313 0.97 -19.59 -5.90
N GLY A 314 0.75 -20.73 -5.22
CA GLY A 314 1.46 -21.99 -5.49
C GLY A 314 2.83 -22.10 -4.82
N ILE A 315 3.15 -21.24 -3.86
CA ILE A 315 4.45 -21.27 -3.15
C ILE A 315 4.53 -22.52 -2.25
N PRO A 316 5.60 -23.32 -2.35
CA PRO A 316 5.78 -24.51 -1.51
C PRO A 316 5.95 -24.19 -0.02
N VAL A 317 5.44 -25.06 0.86
CA VAL A 317 5.53 -24.90 2.33
C VAL A 317 6.99 -24.81 2.80
N GLU A 318 7.88 -25.57 2.21
CA GLU A 318 9.31 -25.60 2.56
C GLU A 318 9.96 -24.22 2.39
N LYS A 319 9.62 -23.53 1.30
CA LYS A 319 10.11 -22.16 1.01
C LYS A 319 9.56 -21.13 1.99
N MET A 320 8.30 -21.29 2.40
CA MET A 320 7.71 -20.45 3.43
C MET A 320 8.36 -20.64 4.80
N ARG A 321 8.61 -21.91 5.21
CA ARG A 321 9.30 -22.22 6.48
C ARG A 321 10.67 -21.55 6.56
N GLU A 322 11.46 -21.69 5.50
CA GLU A 322 12.78 -21.07 5.40
C GLU A 322 12.69 -19.54 5.54
N ALA A 323 11.80 -18.90 4.78
CA ALA A 323 11.62 -17.46 4.82
C ALA A 323 11.19 -16.96 6.21
N PHE A 324 10.18 -17.58 6.83
CA PHE A 324 9.62 -17.14 8.09
C PHE A 324 10.59 -17.22 9.27
N SER A 325 11.51 -18.18 9.24
CA SER A 325 12.55 -18.33 10.28
C SER A 325 13.60 -17.21 10.24
N HIS A 326 13.66 -16.41 9.18
CA HIS A 326 14.66 -15.36 8.99
C HIS A 326 14.07 -13.97 8.73
N VAL A 327 12.75 -13.79 8.87
CA VAL A 327 12.11 -12.48 8.66
C VAL A 327 12.63 -11.47 9.67
N SER A 328 13.10 -10.34 9.18
CA SER A 328 13.47 -9.17 9.98
C SER A 328 12.88 -7.92 9.35
N ILE A 329 12.37 -7.02 10.17
CA ILE A 329 11.72 -5.79 9.73
C ILE A 329 12.32 -4.64 10.53
N ASP A 330 12.96 -3.69 9.84
CA ASP A 330 13.58 -2.55 10.48
C ASP A 330 12.58 -1.76 11.32
N GLY A 331 12.86 -1.62 12.63
CA GLY A 331 12.03 -0.88 13.57
C GLY A 331 10.66 -1.50 13.86
N ARG A 332 10.44 -2.80 13.58
CA ARG A 332 9.21 -3.53 13.93
C ARG A 332 9.55 -4.86 14.55
N MET A 333 9.48 -4.96 15.88
CA MET A 333 9.89 -6.17 16.63
C MET A 333 11.24 -6.71 16.16
N GLN A 334 12.13 -5.81 15.71
CA GLN A 334 13.44 -6.17 15.19
C GLN A 334 14.33 -6.71 16.29
N ILE A 335 14.70 -7.97 16.17
CA ILE A 335 15.58 -8.63 17.13
C ILE A 335 17.01 -8.25 16.79
N VAL A 336 17.69 -7.59 17.74
CA VAL A 336 19.10 -7.15 17.59
C VAL A 336 20.03 -8.16 18.23
N HIS A 337 19.64 -8.71 19.39
CA HIS A 337 20.43 -9.69 20.12
C HIS A 337 19.55 -10.57 20.99
N VAL A 338 19.89 -11.85 21.08
CA VAL A 338 19.29 -12.84 21.97
C VAL A 338 20.41 -13.62 22.63
N SER A 339 20.41 -13.65 23.96
CA SER A 339 21.28 -14.49 24.78
C SER A 339 20.44 -15.34 25.74
N ASP A 340 21.08 -16.13 26.59
CA ASP A 340 20.40 -16.90 27.63
C ASP A 340 19.76 -15.97 28.68
N ASP A 341 20.36 -14.81 28.93
CA ASP A 341 19.96 -13.89 29.98
C ASP A 341 18.97 -12.81 29.48
N TYR A 342 19.14 -12.30 28.26
CA TYR A 342 18.34 -11.18 27.76
C TYR A 342 18.13 -11.20 26.24
N SER A 343 17.18 -10.39 25.79
CA SER A 343 16.94 -10.13 24.36
C SER A 343 16.77 -8.63 24.14
N VAL A 344 17.31 -8.12 23.05
CA VAL A 344 17.18 -6.73 22.62
C VAL A 344 16.30 -6.66 21.37
N ILE A 345 15.20 -5.92 21.48
CA ILE A 345 14.20 -5.74 20.42
C ILE A 345 14.04 -4.25 20.15
N ILE A 346 14.05 -3.87 18.88
CA ILE A 346 13.68 -2.52 18.43
C ILE A 346 12.25 -2.58 17.87
N ASP A 347 11.38 -1.73 18.38
CA ASP A 347 10.01 -1.62 17.89
C ASP A 347 9.59 -0.15 17.74
N LEU A 348 8.53 0.09 16.96
CA LEU A 348 7.97 1.42 16.80
C LEU A 348 7.34 1.87 18.12
N SER A 349 7.88 2.96 18.66
CA SER A 349 7.25 3.63 19.80
C SER A 349 6.14 4.56 19.31
N LEU A 350 4.92 4.34 19.79
CA LEU A 350 3.80 5.27 19.59
C LEU A 350 3.88 6.50 20.50
N ILE A 351 4.83 6.52 21.47
CA ILE A 351 5.02 7.62 22.43
C ILE A 351 5.46 8.92 21.73
N HIS A 352 6.13 8.83 20.61
CA HIS A 352 6.56 10.01 19.84
C HIS A 352 5.44 10.69 19.03
N ILE A 353 4.23 10.12 19.00
CA ILE A 353 3.06 10.68 18.30
C ILE A 353 2.18 11.47 19.27
N SER A 354 2.26 11.22 20.57
CA SER A 354 1.54 11.94 21.62
C SER A 354 2.51 12.76 22.43
N GLU A 355 2.48 14.08 22.32
CA GLU A 355 3.14 15.15 23.07
C GLU A 355 4.50 14.83 23.74
N PRO A 356 5.51 15.70 23.59
CA PRO A 356 6.76 15.55 24.34
C PRO A 356 6.44 15.58 25.84
N THR A 357 6.73 14.49 26.52
CA THR A 357 6.72 14.46 27.99
C THR A 357 7.63 15.58 28.48
N ARG A 358 7.08 16.59 29.15
CA ARG A 358 7.89 17.60 29.85
C ARG A 358 8.76 16.88 30.85
N PRO A 359 10.08 17.11 30.87
CA PRO A 359 10.90 16.60 31.97
C PRO A 359 10.39 17.27 33.26
N TYR A 360 10.17 16.48 34.25
CA TYR A 360 9.87 16.94 35.61
C TYR A 360 11.07 17.67 36.19
#